data_7ebe6aee8a8c8b6a3630cd3ed9ee5152
#
_entry.id   7ebe6aee8a8c8b6a3630cd3ed9ee5152
#
_cell.length_a   1.000
_cell.length_b   1.000
_cell.length_c   1.000
_cell.angle_alpha   90.00
_cell.angle_beta   90.00
_cell.angle_gamma   90.00
#
_symmetry.space_group_name_H-M   'P 1'
#
loop_
_entity.id
_entity.type
_entity.pdbx_description
1 polymer ?
#
loop_
_entity_poly.entity_id
_entity_poly.type
_entity_poly.pdbx_seq_one_letter_code
_entity_poly.pdbx_strand_id
1 'polypeptide(L)'
;MAINEQAAGPQGAGPMKGLKVLDLTRGLPGALTTMLLADYGAEVVKVEHPSGNPLERDIAYRVWNRGKKSVAIDLKQPEGLTAVMSQVQQADVVLESFRPGAAESLGVGYSQLSGINPQVVYCSISAYGSTGPWADRHGYESLVAASSGIMTEQVGFGDGPM
;
A
#
# COMPACT_ATOMS: atom_id res chain seq x y z
N MET A 1 -9.14 2.68 19.52
CA MET A 1 -8.78 2.40 18.12
C MET A 1 -9.57 1.18 17.68
N ALA A 2 -10.53 1.32 16.78
CA ALA A 2 -11.34 0.20 16.29
C ALA A 2 -10.61 -0.47 15.12
N ILE A 3 -10.31 -1.77 15.27
CA ILE A 3 -9.81 -2.61 14.19
C ILE A 3 -11.01 -3.21 13.50
N ASN A 4 -11.17 -2.99 12.20
CA ASN A 4 -12.23 -3.57 11.40
C ASN A 4 -11.67 -4.76 10.59
N GLU A 5 -12.23 -5.95 10.76
CA GLU A 5 -11.83 -7.13 9.99
C GLU A 5 -12.64 -7.19 8.70
N GLN A 6 -11.99 -7.04 7.57
CA GLN A 6 -12.60 -7.29 6.28
C GLN A 6 -12.55 -8.79 5.98
N ALA A 7 -13.68 -9.34 5.47
CA ALA A 7 -13.96 -10.76 5.28
C ALA A 7 -12.72 -11.65 5.11
N ALA A 8 -12.51 -12.51 6.10
CA ALA A 8 -11.33 -13.35 6.22
C ALA A 8 -11.24 -14.36 5.06
N GLY A 9 -10.17 -14.23 4.26
CA GLY A 9 -9.60 -15.39 3.59
C GLY A 9 -9.00 -16.36 4.64
N PRO A 10 -8.41 -17.49 4.25
CA PRO A 10 -7.82 -18.44 5.20
C PRO A 10 -6.65 -17.79 5.93
N GLN A 11 -6.94 -17.12 7.04
CA GLN A 11 -5.93 -16.48 7.87
C GLN A 11 -5.03 -17.54 8.52
N GLY A 12 -3.73 -17.34 8.40
CA GLY A 12 -2.73 -18.07 9.17
C GLY A 12 -2.28 -19.41 8.63
N ALA A 13 -2.67 -19.79 7.41
CA ALA A 13 -2.12 -20.95 6.72
C ALA A 13 -1.38 -20.52 5.46
N GLY A 14 -0.11 -20.90 5.29
CA GLY A 14 0.67 -20.59 4.09
C GLY A 14 2.12 -20.24 4.37
N PRO A 15 2.92 -20.02 3.32
CA PRO A 15 4.36 -19.78 3.43
C PRO A 15 4.71 -18.47 4.14
N MET A 16 3.77 -17.52 4.23
CA MET A 16 3.96 -16.21 4.90
C MET A 16 3.35 -16.18 6.31
N LYS A 17 3.01 -17.35 6.88
CA LYS A 17 2.48 -17.42 8.24
C LYS A 17 3.45 -16.81 9.26
N GLY A 18 2.94 -15.89 10.07
CA GLY A 18 3.69 -15.17 11.10
C GLY A 18 4.34 -13.87 10.61
N LEU A 19 4.35 -13.62 9.30
CA LEU A 19 4.83 -12.33 8.75
C LEU A 19 3.82 -11.23 9.06
N LYS A 20 4.29 -10.15 9.68
CA LYS A 20 3.49 -8.97 10.03
C LYS A 20 3.77 -7.84 9.07
N VAL A 21 2.74 -7.39 8.37
CA VAL A 21 2.83 -6.38 7.31
C VAL A 21 2.02 -5.15 7.69
N LEU A 22 2.66 -3.99 7.68
CA LEU A 22 2.00 -2.70 7.80
C LEU A 22 1.82 -2.08 6.40
N ASP A 23 0.58 -1.94 5.98
CA ASP A 23 0.20 -1.42 4.66
C ASP A 23 -0.19 0.05 4.76
N LEU A 24 0.73 0.95 4.38
CA LEU A 24 0.50 2.39 4.25
C LEU A 24 0.15 2.79 2.81
N THR A 25 -0.02 1.82 1.91
CA THR A 25 -0.19 2.08 0.48
C THR A 25 -1.56 2.70 0.16
N ARG A 26 -1.59 3.40 -0.97
CA ARG A 26 -2.81 3.91 -1.60
C ARG A 26 -2.88 3.42 -3.02
N GLY A 27 -4.10 3.17 -3.50
CA GLY A 27 -4.32 2.70 -4.87
C GLY A 27 -4.08 1.21 -5.07
N LEU A 28 -4.24 0.78 -6.32
CA LEU A 28 -4.30 -0.61 -6.72
C LEU A 28 -2.97 -1.39 -6.52
N PRO A 29 -1.79 -0.90 -6.92
CA PRO A 29 -0.57 -1.72 -6.88
C PRO A 29 -0.22 -2.17 -5.46
N GLY A 30 -0.30 -1.26 -4.49
CA GLY A 30 -0.04 -1.60 -3.09
C GLY A 30 -1.11 -2.52 -2.50
N ALA A 31 -2.39 -2.26 -2.81
CA ALA A 31 -3.48 -3.09 -2.35
C ALA A 31 -3.38 -4.53 -2.85
N LEU A 32 -3.00 -4.74 -4.12
CA LEU A 32 -2.78 -6.08 -4.69
C LEU A 32 -1.58 -6.77 -4.05
N THR A 33 -0.47 -6.06 -3.86
CA THR A 33 0.74 -6.61 -3.23
C THR A 33 0.42 -7.15 -1.84
N THR A 34 -0.21 -6.34 -1.00
CA THR A 34 -0.53 -6.72 0.37
C THR A 34 -1.68 -7.73 0.46
N MET A 35 -2.60 -7.75 -0.53
CA MET A 35 -3.59 -8.81 -0.68
C MET A 35 -2.93 -10.17 -0.92
N LEU A 36 -1.96 -10.25 -1.83
CA LEU A 36 -1.23 -11.50 -2.09
C LEU A 36 -0.51 -11.97 -0.83
N LEU A 37 0.14 -11.08 -0.09
CA LEU A 37 0.79 -11.44 1.18
C LEU A 37 -0.23 -12.00 2.18
N ALA A 38 -1.42 -11.40 2.28
CA ALA A 38 -2.50 -11.88 3.13
C ALA A 38 -3.03 -13.25 2.67
N ASP A 39 -3.25 -13.44 1.37
CA ASP A 39 -3.68 -14.72 0.79
C ASP A 39 -2.65 -15.85 1.07
N TYR A 40 -1.36 -15.52 1.16
CA TYR A 40 -0.30 -16.44 1.54
C TYR A 40 -0.08 -16.57 3.05
N GLY A 41 -0.92 -15.97 3.87
CA GLY A 41 -0.94 -16.19 5.32
C GLY A 41 -0.29 -15.11 6.18
N ALA A 42 0.17 -14.00 5.59
CA ALA A 42 0.68 -12.85 6.35
C ALA A 42 -0.45 -12.14 7.12
N GLU A 43 -0.10 -11.58 8.28
CA GLU A 43 -0.98 -10.67 9.01
C GLU A 43 -0.79 -9.26 8.47
N VAL A 44 -1.78 -8.76 7.73
CA VAL A 44 -1.73 -7.42 7.13
C VAL A 44 -2.61 -6.45 7.90
N VAL A 45 -2.02 -5.36 8.38
CA VAL A 45 -2.74 -4.21 8.94
C VAL A 45 -2.65 -3.04 7.98
N LYS A 46 -3.78 -2.67 7.40
CA LYS A 46 -3.89 -1.53 6.50
C LYS A 46 -4.24 -0.26 7.27
N VAL A 47 -3.43 0.76 7.09
CA VAL A 47 -3.70 2.11 7.61
C VAL A 47 -4.54 2.88 6.59
N GLU A 48 -5.70 3.35 7.04
CA GLU A 48 -6.64 4.15 6.25
C GLU A 48 -6.82 5.52 6.88
N HIS A 49 -7.15 6.50 6.04
CA HIS A 49 -7.44 7.84 6.58
C HIS A 49 -8.82 7.84 7.26
N PRO A 50 -9.00 8.53 8.41
CA PRO A 50 -10.29 8.54 9.13
C PRO A 50 -11.48 9.06 8.32
N SER A 51 -11.25 9.90 7.31
CA SER A 51 -12.30 10.36 6.39
C SER A 51 -12.74 9.29 5.37
N GLY A 52 -12.15 8.09 5.43
CA GLY A 52 -12.40 7.01 4.47
C GLY A 52 -11.61 7.15 3.17
N ASN A 53 -11.77 6.16 2.31
CA ASN A 53 -11.20 6.13 0.96
C ASN A 53 -12.33 6.27 -0.06
N PRO A 54 -12.23 7.18 -1.04
CA PRO A 54 -13.24 7.31 -2.10
C PRO A 54 -13.54 6.02 -2.85
N LEU A 55 -12.58 5.09 -2.90
CA LEU A 55 -12.71 3.79 -3.55
C LEU A 55 -13.47 2.73 -2.72
N GLU A 56 -13.77 2.97 -1.45
CA GLU A 56 -14.48 2.00 -0.58
C GLU A 56 -15.86 1.58 -1.12
N ARG A 57 -16.47 2.44 -1.93
CA ARG A 57 -17.75 2.15 -2.60
C ARG A 57 -17.59 1.21 -3.78
N ASP A 58 -16.38 1.03 -4.29
CA ASP A 58 -16.08 0.12 -5.39
C ASP A 58 -15.98 -1.32 -4.86
N ILE A 59 -16.68 -2.24 -5.50
CA ILE A 59 -16.60 -3.68 -5.17
C ILE A 59 -15.15 -4.16 -5.30
N ALA A 60 -14.41 -3.68 -6.28
CA ALA A 60 -13.02 -4.01 -6.50
C ALA A 60 -12.14 -3.65 -5.29
N TYR A 61 -12.41 -2.52 -4.63
CA TYR A 61 -11.69 -2.13 -3.41
C TYR A 61 -11.79 -3.19 -2.30
N ARG A 62 -12.99 -3.75 -2.11
CA ARG A 62 -13.24 -4.81 -1.12
C ARG A 62 -12.50 -6.09 -1.48
N VAL A 63 -12.41 -6.43 -2.77
CA VAL A 63 -11.66 -7.59 -3.25
C VAL A 63 -10.17 -7.43 -2.98
N TRP A 64 -9.60 -6.25 -3.30
CA TRP A 64 -8.17 -5.98 -3.13
C TRP A 64 -7.73 -5.85 -1.67
N ASN A 65 -8.66 -5.61 -0.77
CA ASN A 65 -8.37 -5.49 0.66
C ASN A 65 -8.88 -6.67 1.48
N ARG A 66 -9.32 -7.77 0.83
CA ARG A 66 -9.73 -8.98 1.55
C ARG A 66 -8.58 -9.53 2.40
N GLY A 67 -8.93 -10.14 3.51
CA GLY A 67 -7.96 -10.76 4.42
C GLY A 67 -7.10 -9.78 5.23
N LYS A 68 -7.32 -8.47 5.10
CA LYS A 68 -6.59 -7.45 5.86
C LYS A 68 -7.41 -6.96 7.04
N LYS A 69 -6.71 -6.59 8.11
CA LYS A 69 -7.27 -5.76 9.19
C LYS A 69 -7.08 -4.30 8.80
N SER A 70 -8.06 -3.42 9.04
CA SER A 70 -7.90 -2.00 8.80
C SER A 70 -7.94 -1.19 10.09
N VAL A 71 -7.21 -0.08 10.09
CA VAL A 71 -7.17 0.87 11.18
C VAL A 71 -7.20 2.30 10.63
N ALA A 72 -8.09 3.12 11.18
CA ALA A 72 -8.20 4.51 10.78
C ALA A 72 -7.17 5.37 11.53
N ILE A 73 -6.19 5.91 10.81
CA ILE A 73 -5.12 6.75 11.35
C ILE A 73 -4.85 7.93 10.39
N ASP A 74 -4.85 9.14 10.93
CA ASP A 74 -4.35 10.32 10.21
C ASP A 74 -2.86 10.52 10.52
N LEU A 75 -2.01 10.23 9.54
CA LEU A 75 -0.54 10.39 9.66
C LEU A 75 -0.09 11.85 9.84
N LYS A 76 -0.96 12.82 9.61
CA LYS A 76 -0.66 14.25 9.83
C LYS A 76 -0.84 14.66 11.28
N GLN A 77 -1.47 13.83 12.11
CA GLN A 77 -1.66 14.09 13.52
C GLN A 77 -0.58 13.40 14.35
N PRO A 78 -0.06 14.05 15.41
CA PRO A 78 0.99 13.45 16.26
C PRO A 78 0.57 12.10 16.87
N GLU A 79 -0.69 11.98 17.27
CA GLU A 79 -1.26 10.75 17.83
C GLU A 79 -1.30 9.62 16.79
N GLY A 80 -1.63 9.97 15.53
CA GLY A 80 -1.63 9.03 14.42
C GLY A 80 -0.23 8.53 14.09
N LEU A 81 0.73 9.44 14.07
CA LEU A 81 2.14 9.06 13.86
C LEU A 81 2.64 8.14 15.00
N THR A 82 2.34 8.48 16.25
CA THR A 82 2.69 7.64 17.42
C THR A 82 2.08 6.23 17.29
N ALA A 83 0.82 6.13 16.86
CA ALA A 83 0.14 4.86 16.67
C ALA A 83 0.83 4.01 15.58
N VAL A 84 1.22 4.62 14.45
CA VAL A 84 1.97 3.91 13.38
C VAL A 84 3.33 3.47 13.88
N MET A 85 4.07 4.31 14.60
CA MET A 85 5.39 3.93 15.15
C MET A 85 5.29 2.71 16.08
N SER A 86 4.23 2.62 16.88
CA SER A 86 3.97 1.44 17.71
C SER A 86 3.71 0.17 16.87
N GLN A 87 3.06 0.28 15.71
CA GLN A 87 2.87 -0.84 14.78
C GLN A 87 4.20 -1.25 14.12
N VAL A 88 5.03 -0.28 13.74
CA VAL A 88 6.34 -0.52 13.11
C VAL A 88 7.28 -1.31 14.00
N GLN A 89 7.23 -1.12 15.32
CA GLN A 89 8.05 -1.90 16.27
C GLN A 89 7.83 -3.42 16.15
N GLN A 90 6.66 -3.84 15.70
CA GLN A 90 6.27 -5.23 15.58
C GLN A 90 6.14 -5.71 14.13
N ALA A 91 6.27 -4.81 13.16
CA ALA A 91 6.15 -5.14 11.75
C ALA A 91 7.45 -5.72 11.19
N ASP A 92 7.33 -6.79 10.41
CA ASP A 92 8.45 -7.31 9.62
C ASP A 92 8.61 -6.53 8.31
N VAL A 93 7.47 -6.09 7.74
CA VAL A 93 7.43 -5.39 6.45
C VAL A 93 6.55 -4.15 6.56
N VAL A 94 7.01 -3.04 6.00
CA VAL A 94 6.21 -1.83 5.78
C VAL A 94 6.17 -1.55 4.28
N LEU A 95 4.97 -1.38 3.73
CA LEU A 95 4.77 -0.96 2.35
C LEU A 95 4.14 0.44 2.33
N GLU A 96 4.64 1.28 1.43
CA GLU A 96 4.03 2.57 1.12
C GLU A 96 3.98 2.82 -0.39
N SER A 97 3.10 3.70 -0.83
CA SER A 97 2.98 4.12 -2.23
C SER A 97 2.74 5.63 -2.33
N PHE A 98 3.42 6.39 -1.49
CA PHE A 98 3.36 7.85 -1.52
C PHE A 98 4.19 8.40 -2.68
N ARG A 99 4.02 9.67 -2.97
CA ARG A 99 4.93 10.37 -3.89
C ARG A 99 6.32 10.45 -3.28
N PRO A 100 7.37 10.48 -4.11
CA PRO A 100 8.74 10.67 -3.61
C PRO A 100 8.83 11.84 -2.62
N GLY A 101 9.47 11.62 -1.49
CA GLY A 101 9.61 12.59 -0.39
C GLY A 101 8.41 12.75 0.53
N ALA A 102 7.24 12.20 0.19
CA ALA A 102 6.05 12.35 1.03
C ALA A 102 6.08 11.45 2.27
N ALA A 103 6.63 10.25 2.17
CA ALA A 103 6.82 9.36 3.31
C ALA A 103 7.71 10.02 4.38
N GLU A 104 8.83 10.60 3.94
CA GLU A 104 9.77 11.34 4.79
C GLU A 104 9.11 12.54 5.45
N SER A 105 8.35 13.31 4.68
CA SER A 105 7.62 14.48 5.19
C SER A 105 6.54 14.12 6.20
N LEU A 106 5.94 12.93 6.08
CA LEU A 106 4.98 12.38 7.04
C LEU A 106 5.65 11.71 8.25
N GLY A 107 6.98 11.59 8.25
CA GLY A 107 7.71 10.92 9.33
C GLY A 107 7.67 9.39 9.27
N VAL A 108 7.26 8.80 8.13
CA VAL A 108 7.16 7.35 7.93
C VAL A 108 8.10 6.84 6.81
N GLY A 109 9.12 7.61 6.47
CA GLY A 109 10.18 7.19 5.53
C GLY A 109 11.13 6.16 6.14
N TYR A 110 11.91 5.52 5.28
CA TYR A 110 12.82 4.43 5.70
C TYR A 110 13.74 4.81 6.87
N SER A 111 14.37 5.98 6.83
CA SER A 111 15.30 6.41 7.88
C SER A 111 14.64 6.58 9.24
N GLN A 112 13.38 7.04 9.28
CA GLN A 112 12.63 7.15 10.51
C GLN A 112 12.21 5.76 11.04
N LEU A 113 11.71 4.90 10.16
CA LEU A 113 11.21 3.59 10.56
C LEU A 113 12.32 2.60 10.93
N SER A 114 13.44 2.61 10.21
CA SER A 114 14.62 1.79 10.55
C SER A 114 15.28 2.21 11.86
N GLY A 115 15.14 3.46 12.26
CA GLY A 115 15.56 3.92 13.59
C GLY A 115 14.75 3.32 14.75
N ILE A 116 13.50 2.90 14.47
CA ILE A 116 12.60 2.26 15.45
C ILE A 116 12.72 0.74 15.39
N ASN A 117 12.73 0.20 14.18
CA ASN A 117 12.90 -1.23 13.92
C ASN A 117 13.98 -1.45 12.85
N PRO A 118 15.24 -1.71 13.27
CA PRO A 118 16.34 -1.90 12.33
C PRO A 118 16.21 -3.13 11.41
N GLN A 119 15.30 -4.05 11.72
CA GLN A 119 15.06 -5.26 10.93
C GLN A 119 13.93 -5.10 9.93
N VAL A 120 13.25 -3.95 9.91
CA VAL A 120 12.10 -3.74 9.02
C VAL A 120 12.50 -3.80 7.55
N VAL A 121 11.76 -4.57 6.77
CA VAL A 121 11.83 -4.52 5.31
C VAL A 121 10.91 -3.40 4.84
N TYR A 122 11.48 -2.36 4.24
CA TYR A 122 10.73 -1.22 3.73
C TYR A 122 10.56 -1.31 2.22
N CYS A 123 9.32 -1.32 1.74
CA CYS A 123 8.99 -1.40 0.33
C CYS A 123 8.26 -0.13 -0.12
N SER A 124 8.88 0.65 -0.99
CA SER A 124 8.29 1.82 -1.63
C SER A 124 7.85 1.48 -3.04
N ILE A 125 6.57 1.71 -3.35
CA ILE A 125 5.98 1.48 -4.67
C ILE A 125 5.75 2.82 -5.35
N SER A 126 6.47 3.08 -6.42
CA SER A 126 6.32 4.30 -7.21
C SER A 126 6.11 3.98 -8.69
N ALA A 127 5.50 4.92 -9.43
CA ALA A 127 5.21 4.72 -10.85
C ALA A 127 6.46 4.76 -11.73
N TYR A 128 7.43 5.60 -11.37
CA TYR A 128 8.60 5.90 -12.21
C TYR A 128 9.94 5.75 -11.48
N GLY A 129 9.91 5.21 -10.27
CA GLY A 129 11.10 5.13 -9.40
C GLY A 129 11.34 6.42 -8.61
N SER A 130 12.31 6.36 -7.69
CA SER A 130 12.70 7.48 -6.83
C SER A 130 13.74 8.41 -7.48
N THR A 131 14.31 8.03 -8.62
CA THR A 131 15.36 8.75 -9.34
C THR A 131 15.05 8.80 -10.83
N GLY A 132 15.66 9.78 -11.52
CA GLY A 132 15.49 9.94 -12.97
C GLY A 132 14.52 11.08 -13.34
N PRO A 133 14.39 11.37 -14.65
CA PRO A 133 13.68 12.57 -15.13
C PRO A 133 12.16 12.54 -14.90
N TRP A 134 11.60 11.41 -14.51
CA TRP A 134 10.18 11.24 -14.30
C TRP A 134 9.80 10.98 -12.84
N ALA A 135 10.76 10.96 -11.92
CA ALA A 135 10.53 10.66 -10.51
C ALA A 135 9.41 11.52 -9.88
N ASP A 136 9.36 12.80 -10.22
CA ASP A 136 8.37 13.75 -9.68
C ASP A 136 7.02 13.76 -10.43
N ARG A 137 6.86 12.93 -11.48
CA ARG A 137 5.61 12.88 -12.23
C ARG A 137 4.51 12.16 -11.46
N HIS A 138 3.28 12.56 -11.73
CA HIS A 138 2.11 11.87 -11.19
C HIS A 138 1.97 10.47 -11.80
N GLY A 139 1.96 9.46 -10.94
CA GLY A 139 1.84 8.06 -11.32
C GLY A 139 0.38 7.60 -11.45
N TYR A 140 -0.40 8.24 -12.32
CA TYR A 140 -1.72 7.72 -12.65
C TYR A 140 -1.61 6.52 -13.59
N GLU A 141 -2.40 5.48 -13.35
CA GLU A 141 -2.41 4.23 -14.10
C GLU A 141 -2.45 4.47 -15.62
N SER A 142 -3.35 5.34 -16.08
CA SER A 142 -3.48 5.67 -17.51
C SER A 142 -2.23 6.33 -18.09
N LEU A 143 -1.54 7.17 -17.31
CA LEU A 143 -0.29 7.81 -17.76
C LEU A 143 0.86 6.83 -17.83
N VAL A 144 0.94 5.90 -16.88
CA VAL A 144 1.94 4.83 -16.88
C VAL A 144 1.70 3.89 -18.05
N ALA A 145 0.46 3.47 -18.27
CA ALA A 145 0.08 2.62 -19.39
C ALA A 145 0.36 3.27 -20.75
N ALA A 146 0.07 4.57 -20.90
CA ALA A 146 0.38 5.32 -22.13
C ALA A 146 1.89 5.42 -22.37
N SER A 147 2.67 5.75 -21.33
CA SER A 147 4.14 5.92 -21.48
C SER A 147 4.89 4.61 -21.63
N SER A 148 4.35 3.49 -21.15
CA SER A 148 4.94 2.15 -21.35
C SER A 148 4.61 1.50 -22.68
N GLY A 149 3.73 2.12 -23.50
CA GLY A 149 3.27 1.55 -24.76
C GLY A 149 2.18 0.47 -24.63
N ILE A 150 1.76 0.10 -23.42
CA ILE A 150 0.72 -0.91 -23.21
C ILE A 150 -0.59 -0.53 -23.93
N MET A 151 -0.93 0.77 -23.97
CA MET A 151 -2.14 1.22 -24.65
C MET A 151 -2.10 1.00 -26.16
N THR A 152 -0.93 0.97 -26.78
CA THR A 152 -0.79 0.70 -28.22
C THR A 152 -0.86 -0.79 -28.54
N GLU A 153 -0.50 -1.65 -27.58
CA GLU A 153 -0.57 -3.11 -27.71
C GLU A 153 -1.96 -3.66 -27.37
N GLN A 154 -2.76 -2.92 -26.61
CA GLN A 154 -4.13 -3.27 -26.32
C GLN A 154 -5.04 -2.90 -27.50
N VAL A 155 -4.94 -3.68 -28.58
CA VAL A 155 -5.84 -3.57 -29.73
C VAL A 155 -7.14 -4.25 -29.34
N GLY A 156 -8.22 -3.47 -29.15
CA GLY A 156 -9.57 -4.00 -28.96
C GLY A 156 -10.14 -4.59 -30.24
N PHE A 157 -11.44 -4.87 -30.27
CA PHE A 157 -12.16 -5.35 -31.46
C PHE A 157 -12.39 -4.24 -32.52
N GLY A 158 -11.58 -3.19 -32.55
CA GLY A 158 -11.67 -2.08 -33.49
C GLY A 158 -10.29 -1.48 -33.76
N ASP A 159 -10.23 -0.63 -34.78
CA ASP A 159 -8.99 0.08 -35.15
C ASP A 159 -8.75 1.24 -34.13
N GLY A 160 -7.96 0.95 -33.10
CA GLY A 160 -7.52 1.94 -32.12
C GLY A 160 -7.31 1.38 -30.70
N PRO A 161 -6.60 2.11 -29.86
CA PRO A 161 -6.42 1.73 -28.46
C PRO A 161 -7.73 1.81 -27.69
N MET A 162 -7.99 0.83 -26.84
CA MET A 162 -9.12 0.84 -25.89
C MET A 162 -8.87 1.81 -24.74
#